data_0444526db96acd003498ec9fd4a0ee89
#
_entry.id   0444526db96acd003498ec9fd4a0ee89
#
_cell.length_a   1.000
_cell.length_b   1.000
_cell.length_c   1.000
_cell.angle_alpha   90.00
_cell.angle_beta   90.00
_cell.angle_gamma   90.00
#
_symmetry.space_group_name_H-M   'P 1'
#
loop_
_entity.id
_entity.type
_entity.pdbx_description
1 polymer ?
#
loop_
_entity_poly.entity_id
_entity_poly.type
_entity_poly.pdbx_seq_one_letter_code
_entity_poly.pdbx_strand_id
1 'polypeptide(L)'
;MKLPLLTVLLPLMSGCDATMFRTGFEPVEPAIMYQAATLTDAEAPSEALSVVTYNIKFGGARITFFWECGERYNMTSEEVNVNMAGLAEIVREIDPDILMLQEVDIEATRSAYVDQVQYLLDNTDLNYGAYASQWKSDYIPSDGLGRTESGIATLARWPLVEAERVALPLQVEQPALDRYFYLKRAILRAQVEVPGMDDFWSINTHLEAFSEDGTKQTQIGILEEELMALDAAGATFVAGGDFNSLPRDSEQLSDFADECDGLFKGDSYVGEEDFLDTLFSDYSSAMPADEYSADNAPWFSFSGDGVEWTRTLDYLFTNASWVDGSGVVHQDVDQGGIETIQWSDHAPVSALFELEVAQ
;
A
#
# COMPACT_ATOMS: atom_id res chain seq x y z
N MET A 1 -6.04 -23.09 50.49
CA MET A 1 -6.28 -24.16 49.52
C MET A 1 -6.28 -23.50 48.15
N LYS A 2 -5.11 -23.49 47.49
CA LYS A 2 -4.92 -22.88 46.15
C LYS A 2 -5.03 -23.99 45.13
N LEU A 3 -6.03 -23.98 44.28
CA LEU A 3 -6.13 -24.87 43.14
C LEU A 3 -5.16 -24.35 42.04
N PRO A 4 -4.39 -25.20 41.40
CA PRO A 4 -3.61 -24.82 40.25
C PRO A 4 -4.47 -24.93 39.00
N LEU A 5 -5.01 -23.80 38.56
CA LEU A 5 -5.79 -23.72 37.31
C LEU A 5 -4.89 -23.63 36.07
N LEU A 6 -3.58 -23.65 36.24
CA LEU A 6 -2.63 -23.35 35.15
C LEU A 6 -2.07 -24.58 34.43
N THR A 7 -2.35 -25.78 34.91
CA THR A 7 -1.68 -27.00 34.41
C THR A 7 -2.53 -27.80 33.42
N VAL A 8 -3.77 -27.40 33.15
CA VAL A 8 -4.68 -28.13 32.24
C VAL A 8 -4.73 -27.51 30.84
N LEU A 9 -4.25 -26.28 30.65
CA LEU A 9 -4.27 -25.63 29.34
C LEU A 9 -3.01 -25.90 28.47
N LEU A 10 -1.89 -26.31 29.03
CA LEU A 10 -0.67 -26.57 28.26
C LEU A 10 -0.71 -27.78 27.30
N PRO A 11 -1.41 -28.89 27.59
CA PRO A 11 -1.46 -30.01 26.63
C PRO A 11 -2.44 -29.80 25.48
N LEU A 12 -3.35 -28.85 25.56
CA LEU A 12 -4.31 -28.55 24.49
C LEU A 12 -3.71 -27.63 23.41
N MET A 13 -2.65 -26.88 23.73
CA MET A 13 -1.98 -26.02 22.75
C MET A 13 -0.94 -26.75 21.90
N SER A 14 -0.47 -27.91 22.30
CA SER A 14 0.49 -28.71 21.53
C SER A 14 -0.14 -29.54 20.39
N GLY A 15 -1.43 -29.43 20.19
CA GLY A 15 -2.16 -30.09 19.11
C GLY A 15 -2.98 -29.15 18.25
N CYS A 16 -2.98 -27.84 18.53
CA CYS A 16 -3.52 -26.85 17.62
C CYS A 16 -2.46 -26.53 16.57
N ASP A 17 -2.67 -27.10 15.41
CA ASP A 17 -1.88 -26.83 14.22
C ASP A 17 -1.74 -25.30 14.04
N ALA A 18 -0.55 -24.85 13.65
CA ALA A 18 -0.28 -23.44 13.32
C ALA A 18 -1.25 -22.88 12.25
N THR A 19 -2.03 -23.73 11.62
CA THR A 19 -3.08 -23.44 10.65
C THR A 19 -4.35 -22.86 11.27
N MET A 20 -4.56 -22.90 12.59
CA MET A 20 -5.83 -22.48 13.20
C MET A 20 -6.13 -20.99 13.04
N PHE A 21 -5.10 -20.13 12.93
CA PHE A 21 -5.27 -18.69 12.73
C PHE A 21 -4.66 -18.17 11.43
N ARG A 22 -3.95 -19.01 10.67
CA ARG A 22 -3.36 -18.68 9.36
C ARG A 22 -2.52 -17.38 9.34
N THR A 23 -1.83 -17.05 10.44
CA THR A 23 -1.11 -15.78 10.57
C THR A 23 0.33 -15.82 10.04
N GLY A 24 0.83 -16.98 9.62
CA GLY A 24 2.20 -17.16 9.15
C GLY A 24 2.36 -16.91 7.66
N PHE A 25 3.54 -16.40 7.28
CA PHE A 25 3.98 -16.25 5.89
C PHE A 25 5.40 -16.78 5.75
N GLU A 26 5.74 -17.29 4.57
CA GLU A 26 7.11 -17.63 4.23
C GLU A 26 7.92 -16.35 3.93
N PRO A 27 9.26 -16.38 4.00
CA PRO A 27 10.10 -15.23 3.65
C PRO A 27 9.85 -14.71 2.23
N VAL A 28 9.70 -15.63 1.28
CA VAL A 28 9.25 -15.35 -0.09
C VAL A 28 8.20 -16.39 -0.45
N GLU A 29 7.07 -15.93 -0.96
CA GLU A 29 5.99 -16.82 -1.42
C GLU A 29 5.30 -16.24 -2.67
N PRO A 30 4.71 -17.10 -3.53
CA PRO A 30 3.96 -16.63 -4.68
C PRO A 30 2.79 -15.73 -4.26
N ALA A 31 2.59 -14.63 -4.99
CA ALA A 31 1.42 -13.79 -4.85
C ALA A 31 0.16 -14.47 -5.40
N ILE A 32 -1.02 -14.04 -4.96
CA ILE A 32 -2.29 -14.48 -5.51
C ILE A 32 -2.53 -13.74 -6.82
N MET A 33 -2.70 -14.50 -7.92
CA MET A 33 -2.93 -13.92 -9.25
C MET A 33 -4.41 -13.73 -9.52
N TYR A 34 -4.76 -12.61 -10.14
CA TYR A 34 -6.11 -12.21 -10.51
C TYR A 34 -6.22 -11.88 -11.98
N GLN A 35 -7.45 -11.97 -12.49
CA GLN A 35 -7.81 -11.54 -13.82
C GLN A 35 -9.23 -10.98 -13.80
N ALA A 36 -9.49 -9.91 -14.55
CA ALA A 36 -10.83 -9.36 -14.73
C ALA A 36 -11.78 -10.39 -15.34
N ALA A 37 -13.04 -10.38 -14.94
CA ALA A 37 -14.06 -11.27 -15.49
C ALA A 37 -14.29 -11.04 -17.01
N THR A 38 -14.03 -9.81 -17.47
CA THR A 38 -14.05 -9.46 -18.89
C THR A 38 -12.81 -8.62 -19.18
N LEU A 39 -11.98 -9.11 -20.11
CA LEU A 39 -10.79 -8.37 -20.52
C LEU A 39 -11.17 -7.23 -21.47
N THR A 40 -10.54 -6.08 -21.24
CA THR A 40 -10.55 -4.95 -22.17
C THR A 40 -9.34 -5.04 -23.11
N ASP A 41 -9.47 -4.51 -24.33
CA ASP A 41 -8.33 -4.43 -25.24
C ASP A 41 -7.31 -3.43 -24.70
N ALA A 42 -6.07 -3.91 -24.49
CA ALA A 42 -4.94 -3.09 -24.06
C ALA A 42 -3.99 -2.88 -25.24
N GLU A 43 -3.99 -1.67 -25.79
CA GLU A 43 -3.05 -1.30 -26.85
C GLU A 43 -1.63 -1.21 -26.28
N ALA A 44 -0.63 -1.37 -27.15
CA ALA A 44 0.76 -1.13 -26.75
C ALA A 44 0.93 0.36 -26.43
N PRO A 45 1.64 0.71 -25.34
CA PRO A 45 1.88 2.10 -25.00
C PRO A 45 2.77 2.76 -26.08
N SER A 46 2.52 4.02 -26.41
CA SER A 46 3.19 4.68 -27.53
C SER A 46 4.30 5.65 -27.11
N GLU A 47 4.12 6.37 -26.01
CA GLU A 47 5.05 7.42 -25.57
C GLU A 47 5.41 7.28 -24.08
N ALA A 48 4.46 6.89 -23.26
CA ALA A 48 4.64 6.74 -21.80
C ALA A 48 3.67 5.72 -21.22
N LEU A 49 3.95 5.27 -19.98
CA LEU A 49 3.04 4.47 -19.15
C LEU A 49 2.50 5.32 -18.00
N SER A 50 1.21 5.29 -17.78
CA SER A 50 0.58 5.88 -16.60
C SER A 50 0.72 4.94 -15.40
N VAL A 51 1.48 5.34 -14.39
CA VAL A 51 1.71 4.58 -13.16
C VAL A 51 1.11 5.31 -11.99
N VAL A 52 0.36 4.57 -11.16
CA VAL A 52 -0.33 5.13 -9.99
C VAL A 52 -0.04 4.29 -8.75
N THR A 53 0.17 4.94 -7.61
CA THR A 53 0.09 4.32 -6.29
C THR A 53 -1.08 4.92 -5.50
N TYR A 54 -1.82 4.08 -4.76
CA TYR A 54 -2.99 4.51 -4.02
C TYR A 54 -3.27 3.60 -2.81
N ASN A 55 -3.15 4.13 -1.60
CA ASN A 55 -3.68 3.49 -0.40
C ASN A 55 -5.20 3.72 -0.34
N ILE A 56 -6.00 2.66 -0.39
CA ILE A 56 -7.46 2.74 -0.50
C ILE A 56 -8.19 2.57 0.84
N LYS A 57 -7.45 2.55 1.96
CA LYS A 57 -8.05 2.38 3.30
C LYS A 57 -9.07 1.23 3.35
N PHE A 58 -8.75 0.06 2.81
CA PHE A 58 -9.65 -1.12 2.72
C PHE A 58 -11.10 -0.78 2.31
N GLY A 59 -11.28 0.24 1.44
CA GLY A 59 -12.61 0.73 1.06
C GLY A 59 -13.37 1.40 2.19
N GLY A 60 -12.68 1.87 3.22
CA GLY A 60 -13.24 2.49 4.42
C GLY A 60 -13.72 3.92 4.23
N ALA A 61 -13.29 4.57 3.16
CA ALA A 61 -13.56 5.99 2.90
C ALA A 61 -13.25 6.85 4.16
N ARG A 62 -14.16 7.72 4.57
CA ARG A 62 -14.00 8.57 5.77
C ARG A 62 -14.71 8.03 7.00
N ILE A 63 -15.05 6.73 7.02
CA ILE A 63 -15.56 6.09 8.23
C ILE A 63 -14.46 6.07 9.28
N THR A 64 -14.72 6.63 10.46
CA THR A 64 -13.80 6.59 11.60
C THR A 64 -14.01 5.28 12.36
N PHE A 65 -13.05 4.41 12.34
CA PHE A 65 -13.10 3.12 13.02
C PHE A 65 -12.60 3.20 14.47
N PHE A 66 -12.81 2.13 15.23
CA PHE A 66 -12.44 2.06 16.64
C PHE A 66 -10.95 2.36 16.89
N TRP A 67 -10.08 1.86 16.02
CA TRP A 67 -8.61 2.12 16.08
C TRP A 67 -8.23 3.53 15.64
N GLU A 68 -9.18 4.30 15.10
CA GLU A 68 -9.04 5.72 14.76
C GLU A 68 -9.87 6.60 15.72
N CYS A 69 -10.06 6.17 16.97
CA CYS A 69 -10.92 6.81 17.99
C CYS A 69 -12.42 6.88 17.65
N GLY A 70 -12.87 6.15 16.64
CA GLY A 70 -14.29 6.03 16.30
C GLY A 70 -15.02 4.95 17.11
N GLU A 71 -16.24 4.67 16.73
CA GLU A 71 -17.09 3.66 17.37
C GLU A 71 -17.38 2.45 16.45
N ARG A 72 -16.93 2.51 15.21
CA ARG A 72 -17.22 1.49 14.18
C ARG A 72 -16.14 0.41 14.17
N TYR A 73 -16.57 -0.85 13.95
CA TYR A 73 -15.68 -1.99 13.75
C TYR A 73 -15.78 -2.56 12.34
N ASN A 74 -16.97 -2.47 11.74
CA ASN A 74 -17.28 -3.06 10.45
C ASN A 74 -18.07 -2.10 9.59
N MET A 75 -18.00 -2.29 8.29
CA MET A 75 -18.88 -1.70 7.29
C MET A 75 -19.99 -2.69 6.93
N THR A 76 -21.10 -2.15 6.44
CA THR A 76 -22.10 -2.95 5.73
C THR A 76 -21.65 -3.21 4.31
N SER A 77 -22.18 -4.24 3.67
CA SER A 77 -21.89 -4.52 2.25
C SER A 77 -22.32 -3.35 1.34
N GLU A 78 -23.37 -2.62 1.69
CA GLU A 78 -23.82 -1.43 0.94
C GLU A 78 -22.78 -0.30 1.03
N GLU A 79 -22.28 0.01 2.23
CA GLU A 79 -21.24 1.02 2.43
C GLU A 79 -19.97 0.68 1.64
N VAL A 80 -19.49 -0.57 1.75
CA VAL A 80 -18.28 -0.99 1.00
C VAL A 80 -18.48 -0.85 -0.51
N ASN A 81 -19.63 -1.30 -1.05
CA ASN A 81 -19.89 -1.21 -2.48
C ASN A 81 -19.99 0.25 -2.96
N VAL A 82 -20.56 1.16 -2.18
CA VAL A 82 -20.58 2.60 -2.50
C VAL A 82 -19.16 3.17 -2.52
N ASN A 83 -18.36 2.84 -1.50
CA ASN A 83 -16.99 3.32 -1.40
C ASN A 83 -16.11 2.78 -2.54
N MET A 84 -16.22 1.47 -2.83
CA MET A 84 -15.50 0.85 -3.94
C MET A 84 -15.91 1.41 -5.31
N ALA A 85 -17.17 1.79 -5.48
CA ALA A 85 -17.61 2.46 -6.70
C ALA A 85 -16.96 3.84 -6.87
N GLY A 86 -16.83 4.62 -5.79
CA GLY A 86 -16.11 5.89 -5.80
C GLY A 86 -14.61 5.72 -6.10
N LEU A 87 -13.96 4.72 -5.48
CA LEU A 87 -12.57 4.39 -5.78
C LEU A 87 -12.37 3.96 -7.24
N ALA A 88 -13.25 3.12 -7.78
CA ALA A 88 -13.20 2.71 -9.18
C ALA A 88 -13.43 3.89 -10.14
N GLU A 89 -14.23 4.88 -9.75
CA GLU A 89 -14.43 6.10 -10.53
C GLU A 89 -13.14 6.94 -10.58
N ILE A 90 -12.46 7.13 -9.46
CA ILE A 90 -11.14 7.78 -9.40
C ILE A 90 -10.13 7.07 -10.30
N VAL A 91 -10.05 5.74 -10.20
CA VAL A 91 -9.12 4.94 -11.03
C VAL A 91 -9.44 5.10 -12.52
N ARG A 92 -10.72 5.12 -12.93
CA ARG A 92 -11.09 5.36 -14.34
C ARG A 92 -10.76 6.78 -14.82
N GLU A 93 -10.89 7.80 -13.94
CA GLU A 93 -10.55 9.19 -14.30
C GLU A 93 -9.04 9.36 -14.50
N ILE A 94 -8.22 8.73 -13.65
CA ILE A 94 -6.76 8.77 -13.79
C ILE A 94 -6.29 7.87 -14.94
N ASP A 95 -7.01 6.78 -15.20
CA ASP A 95 -6.78 5.82 -16.31
C ASP A 95 -5.37 5.21 -16.32
N PRO A 96 -4.93 4.54 -15.23
CA PRO A 96 -3.59 4.00 -15.13
C PRO A 96 -3.36 2.78 -16.02
N ASP A 97 -2.13 2.61 -16.48
CA ASP A 97 -1.64 1.36 -17.07
C ASP A 97 -1.21 0.36 -15.98
N ILE A 98 -0.65 0.89 -14.89
CA ILE A 98 -0.22 0.13 -13.71
C ILE A 98 -0.71 0.86 -12.45
N LEU A 99 -1.40 0.13 -11.58
CA LEU A 99 -1.94 0.63 -10.32
C LEU A 99 -1.40 -0.21 -9.16
N MET A 100 -0.66 0.43 -8.27
CA MET A 100 -0.16 -0.14 -7.01
C MET A 100 -1.07 0.28 -5.86
N LEU A 101 -1.70 -0.69 -5.21
CA LEU A 101 -2.69 -0.47 -4.15
C LEU A 101 -2.16 -0.91 -2.80
N GLN A 102 -2.48 -0.15 -1.75
CA GLN A 102 -2.21 -0.51 -0.36
C GLN A 102 -3.52 -0.57 0.43
N GLU A 103 -3.51 -1.29 1.54
CA GLU A 103 -4.68 -1.55 2.39
C GLU A 103 -5.87 -2.15 1.62
N VAL A 104 -5.62 -3.24 0.89
CA VAL A 104 -6.64 -3.92 0.09
C VAL A 104 -7.16 -5.14 0.82
N ASP A 105 -8.44 -5.19 1.13
CA ASP A 105 -9.09 -6.35 1.71
C ASP A 105 -9.62 -7.29 0.60
N ILE A 106 -9.42 -8.60 0.79
CA ILE A 106 -10.01 -9.62 -0.11
C ILE A 106 -10.98 -10.56 0.62
N GLU A 107 -10.78 -10.77 1.92
CA GLU A 107 -11.62 -11.66 2.73
C GLU A 107 -11.61 -11.16 4.20
N ALA A 108 -12.18 -9.98 4.45
CA ALA A 108 -12.19 -9.36 5.77
C ALA A 108 -13.61 -9.05 6.26
N THR A 109 -13.86 -9.32 7.54
CA THR A 109 -15.14 -9.02 8.19
C THR A 109 -15.41 -7.51 8.18
N ARG A 110 -14.38 -6.68 8.38
CA ARG A 110 -14.52 -5.21 8.43
C ARG A 110 -15.06 -4.62 7.12
N SER A 111 -14.72 -5.22 6.00
CA SER A 111 -15.13 -4.81 4.65
C SER A 111 -16.21 -5.75 4.04
N ALA A 112 -17.00 -6.41 4.90
CA ALA A 112 -18.14 -7.27 4.53
C ALA A 112 -17.76 -8.39 3.51
N TYR A 113 -16.52 -8.87 3.55
CA TYR A 113 -15.98 -9.92 2.67
C TYR A 113 -15.99 -9.55 1.16
N VAL A 114 -15.99 -8.26 0.83
CA VAL A 114 -15.84 -7.82 -0.56
C VAL A 114 -14.40 -8.02 -0.98
N ASP A 115 -14.18 -8.76 -2.07
CA ASP A 115 -12.88 -8.86 -2.72
C ASP A 115 -12.63 -7.58 -3.53
N GLN A 116 -11.81 -6.69 -2.97
CA GLN A 116 -11.58 -5.37 -3.52
C GLN A 116 -10.67 -5.40 -4.76
N VAL A 117 -9.78 -6.40 -4.86
CA VAL A 117 -8.96 -6.61 -6.05
C VAL A 117 -9.85 -6.97 -7.24
N GLN A 118 -10.70 -7.99 -7.08
CA GLN A 118 -11.62 -8.41 -8.14
C GLN A 118 -12.63 -7.30 -8.48
N TYR A 119 -13.10 -6.56 -7.45
CA TYR A 119 -14.02 -5.43 -7.69
C TYR A 119 -13.41 -4.37 -8.61
N LEU A 120 -12.17 -3.95 -8.35
CA LEU A 120 -11.49 -2.94 -9.16
C LEU A 120 -11.20 -3.46 -10.58
N LEU A 121 -10.73 -4.71 -10.72
CA LEU A 121 -10.52 -5.34 -12.04
C LEU A 121 -11.81 -5.39 -12.86
N ASP A 122 -12.96 -5.69 -12.24
CA ASP A 122 -14.23 -5.81 -12.94
C ASP A 122 -14.93 -4.47 -13.22
N ASN A 123 -14.43 -3.36 -12.63
CA ASN A 123 -15.01 -2.02 -12.76
C ASN A 123 -14.05 -0.96 -13.30
N THR A 124 -12.88 -1.34 -13.80
CA THR A 124 -11.91 -0.46 -14.47
C THR A 124 -11.39 -1.13 -15.75
N ASP A 125 -10.47 -0.49 -16.45
CA ASP A 125 -9.84 -1.04 -17.66
C ASP A 125 -8.56 -1.85 -17.37
N LEU A 126 -8.29 -2.16 -16.11
CA LEU A 126 -7.20 -3.02 -15.68
C LEU A 126 -7.62 -4.50 -15.81
N ASN A 127 -6.77 -5.32 -16.43
CA ASN A 127 -7.12 -6.69 -16.80
C ASN A 127 -6.58 -7.76 -15.86
N TYR A 128 -5.42 -7.51 -15.26
CA TYR A 128 -4.67 -8.50 -14.48
C TYR A 128 -4.26 -7.91 -13.14
N GLY A 129 -4.10 -8.79 -12.15
CA GLY A 129 -3.68 -8.38 -10.82
C GLY A 129 -2.83 -9.41 -10.11
N ALA A 130 -1.99 -8.94 -9.19
CA ALA A 130 -1.29 -9.74 -8.20
C ALA A 130 -1.56 -9.16 -6.81
N TYR A 131 -1.75 -10.02 -5.82
CA TYR A 131 -2.03 -9.63 -4.45
C TYR A 131 -1.09 -10.33 -3.47
N ALA A 132 -0.51 -9.56 -2.56
CA ALA A 132 0.32 -10.03 -1.46
C ALA A 132 -0.35 -9.70 -0.11
N SER A 133 -0.73 -10.74 0.64
CA SER A 133 -1.33 -10.56 1.96
C SER A 133 -0.30 -10.00 2.95
N GLN A 134 -0.65 -8.96 3.67
CA GLN A 134 0.13 -8.41 4.78
C GLN A 134 -0.50 -8.73 6.14
N TRP A 135 -1.79 -8.98 6.17
CA TRP A 135 -2.53 -9.33 7.36
C TRP A 135 -3.50 -10.46 7.08
N LYS A 136 -3.30 -11.57 7.75
CA LYS A 136 -4.13 -12.76 7.55
C LYS A 136 -4.39 -13.44 8.87
N SER A 137 -5.67 -13.62 9.21
CA SER A 137 -6.10 -14.38 10.39
C SER A 137 -7.54 -14.81 10.26
N ASP A 138 -7.87 -16.00 10.77
CA ASP A 138 -9.26 -16.45 10.86
C ASP A 138 -10.06 -15.69 11.91
N TYR A 139 -9.39 -15.02 12.85
CA TYR A 139 -10.04 -14.17 13.84
C TYR A 139 -9.08 -13.10 14.38
N ILE A 140 -9.48 -11.84 14.25
CA ILE A 140 -8.86 -10.69 14.91
C ILE A 140 -9.86 -10.11 15.91
N PRO A 141 -9.45 -9.88 17.18
CA PRO A 141 -10.36 -9.37 18.20
C PRO A 141 -10.58 -7.86 18.14
N SER A 142 -9.81 -7.13 17.34
CA SER A 142 -9.88 -5.67 17.20
C SER A 142 -10.57 -5.26 15.90
N ASP A 143 -9.84 -5.29 14.82
CA ASP A 143 -10.25 -4.76 13.52
C ASP A 143 -11.29 -5.68 12.86
N GLY A 144 -12.53 -5.27 12.88
CA GLY A 144 -13.63 -6.02 12.30
C GLY A 144 -14.20 -7.14 13.16
N LEU A 145 -13.58 -7.46 14.31
CA LEU A 145 -14.02 -8.54 15.22
C LEU A 145 -14.27 -9.86 14.47
N GLY A 146 -13.34 -10.29 13.64
CA GLY A 146 -13.53 -11.49 12.84
C GLY A 146 -12.35 -11.81 11.94
N ARG A 147 -12.63 -12.50 10.84
CA ARG A 147 -11.63 -12.86 9.85
C ARG A 147 -11.09 -11.60 9.17
N THR A 148 -9.80 -11.62 8.87
CA THR A 148 -9.14 -10.61 8.07
C THR A 148 -8.20 -11.25 7.07
N GLU A 149 -8.21 -10.74 5.85
CA GLU A 149 -7.17 -10.90 4.85
C GLU A 149 -7.03 -9.58 4.11
N SER A 150 -5.97 -8.84 4.44
CA SER A 150 -5.67 -7.50 3.94
C SER A 150 -4.23 -7.44 3.46
N GLY A 151 -3.94 -6.65 2.44
CA GLY A 151 -2.59 -6.60 1.87
C GLY A 151 -2.40 -5.47 0.87
N ILE A 152 -1.50 -5.75 -0.08
CA ILE A 152 -1.16 -4.86 -1.19
C ILE A 152 -1.42 -5.56 -2.51
N ALA A 153 -1.76 -4.81 -3.55
CA ALA A 153 -2.02 -5.35 -4.87
C ALA A 153 -1.37 -4.51 -5.97
N THR A 154 -0.94 -5.14 -7.04
CA THR A 154 -0.59 -4.49 -8.29
C THR A 154 -1.58 -4.93 -9.35
N LEU A 155 -2.25 -3.96 -10.00
CA LEU A 155 -3.14 -4.20 -11.13
C LEU A 155 -2.50 -3.61 -12.39
N ALA A 156 -2.71 -4.26 -13.54
CA ALA A 156 -2.14 -3.82 -14.81
C ALA A 156 -3.07 -4.11 -15.99
N ARG A 157 -2.91 -3.36 -17.08
CA ARG A 157 -3.60 -3.64 -18.35
C ARG A 157 -3.08 -4.92 -19.02
N TRP A 158 -1.78 -5.23 -18.84
CA TRP A 158 -1.11 -6.37 -19.46
C TRP A 158 -0.87 -7.50 -18.46
N PRO A 159 -0.61 -8.73 -18.96
CA PRO A 159 -0.39 -9.88 -18.08
C PRO A 159 0.73 -9.68 -17.08
N LEU A 160 0.52 -10.21 -15.88
CA LEU A 160 1.55 -10.41 -14.87
C LEU A 160 2.05 -11.86 -15.00
N VAL A 161 3.34 -12.05 -15.29
CA VAL A 161 3.90 -13.40 -15.55
C VAL A 161 4.54 -14.03 -14.33
N GLU A 162 5.03 -13.20 -13.43
CA GLU A 162 5.58 -13.61 -12.15
C GLU A 162 5.20 -12.58 -11.09
N ALA A 163 4.78 -13.06 -9.92
CA ALA A 163 4.55 -12.18 -8.79
C ALA A 163 4.82 -12.90 -7.47
N GLU A 164 5.54 -12.22 -6.59
CA GLU A 164 5.97 -12.75 -5.29
C GLU A 164 5.79 -11.72 -4.19
N ARG A 165 5.44 -12.24 -3.03
CA ARG A 165 5.46 -11.54 -1.76
C ARG A 165 6.81 -11.75 -1.09
N VAL A 166 7.55 -10.69 -0.80
CA VAL A 166 8.79 -10.69 -0.03
C VAL A 166 8.50 -10.14 1.36
N ALA A 167 8.74 -10.95 2.40
CA ALA A 167 8.44 -10.56 3.78
C ALA A 167 9.40 -9.48 4.29
N LEU A 168 8.85 -8.47 4.96
CA LEU A 168 9.59 -7.45 5.69
C LEU A 168 9.65 -7.77 7.19
N PRO A 169 10.68 -7.31 7.93
CA PRO A 169 10.80 -7.53 9.36
C PRO A 169 9.65 -6.90 10.15
N LEU A 170 9.31 -7.53 11.27
CA LEU A 170 8.30 -7.06 12.20
C LEU A 170 8.94 -6.20 13.30
N GLN A 171 8.15 -5.33 13.92
CA GLN A 171 8.56 -4.57 15.10
C GLN A 171 9.12 -5.50 16.18
N VAL A 172 10.32 -5.19 16.65
CA VAL A 172 11.05 -6.03 17.62
C VAL A 172 10.48 -5.86 19.02
N GLU A 173 10.05 -4.65 19.37
CA GLU A 173 9.59 -4.30 20.72
C GLU A 173 8.15 -4.72 21.02
N GLN A 174 7.37 -5.13 20.00
CA GLN A 174 6.01 -5.61 20.24
C GLN A 174 5.99 -6.91 21.05
N PRO A 175 5.04 -7.08 22.00
CA PRO A 175 4.79 -8.34 22.67
C PRO A 175 4.55 -9.48 21.68
N ALA A 176 5.01 -10.69 22.00
CA ALA A 176 4.93 -11.82 21.08
C ALA A 176 3.48 -12.17 20.64
N LEU A 177 2.48 -11.91 21.51
CA LEU A 177 1.07 -12.13 21.19
C LEU A 177 0.58 -11.09 20.18
N ASP A 178 0.96 -9.84 20.35
CA ASP A 178 0.56 -8.75 19.46
C ASP A 178 1.21 -8.97 18.08
N ARG A 179 2.50 -9.25 18.02
CA ARG A 179 3.19 -9.63 16.76
C ARG A 179 2.56 -10.84 16.06
N TYR A 180 2.02 -11.78 16.80
CA TYR A 180 1.37 -12.94 16.20
C TYR A 180 0.14 -12.55 15.36
N PHE A 181 -0.66 -11.59 15.85
CA PHE A 181 -1.86 -11.12 15.17
C PHE A 181 -1.67 -9.84 14.35
N TYR A 182 -0.52 -9.19 14.44
CA TYR A 182 -0.24 -7.91 13.80
C TYR A 182 0.04 -8.05 12.31
N LEU A 183 -0.05 -6.93 11.58
CA LEU A 183 0.34 -6.83 10.19
C LEU A 183 1.78 -7.31 9.97
N LYS A 184 1.98 -8.00 8.87
CA LYS A 184 3.29 -8.50 8.43
C LYS A 184 3.61 -7.86 7.10
N ARG A 185 4.20 -6.68 7.16
CA ARG A 185 4.57 -5.87 6.01
C ARG A 185 5.35 -6.69 4.98
N ALA A 186 5.20 -6.34 3.72
CA ALA A 186 5.82 -7.06 2.60
C ALA A 186 6.03 -6.13 1.42
N ILE A 187 6.94 -6.53 0.54
CA ILE A 187 7.05 -6.03 -0.82
C ILE A 187 6.30 -7.01 -1.73
N LEU A 188 5.48 -6.49 -2.63
CA LEU A 188 4.95 -7.23 -3.77
C LEU A 188 5.77 -6.85 -5.00
N ARG A 189 6.52 -7.80 -5.53
CA ARG A 189 7.18 -7.65 -6.81
C ARG A 189 6.43 -8.41 -7.89
N ALA A 190 6.15 -7.76 -9.01
CA ALA A 190 5.38 -8.34 -10.09
C ALA A 190 5.99 -7.96 -11.44
N GLN A 191 6.31 -8.95 -12.25
CA GLN A 191 6.78 -8.74 -13.62
C GLN A 191 5.58 -8.55 -14.55
N VAL A 192 5.56 -7.44 -15.29
CA VAL A 192 4.46 -7.04 -16.18
C VAL A 192 4.91 -7.19 -17.62
N GLU A 193 4.14 -7.90 -18.45
CA GLU A 193 4.39 -8.01 -19.90
C GLU A 193 3.96 -6.75 -20.66
N VAL A 194 4.66 -5.64 -20.41
CA VAL A 194 4.41 -4.39 -21.13
C VAL A 194 4.86 -4.55 -22.58
N PRO A 195 3.98 -4.36 -23.59
CA PRO A 195 4.37 -4.50 -24.99
C PRO A 195 5.49 -3.55 -25.39
N GLY A 196 6.59 -4.09 -25.90
CA GLY A 196 7.76 -3.33 -26.33
C GLY A 196 8.81 -3.12 -25.24
N MET A 197 8.58 -3.61 -24.02
CA MET A 197 9.57 -3.60 -22.93
C MET A 197 9.96 -5.04 -22.57
N ASP A 198 11.25 -5.24 -22.41
CA ASP A 198 11.78 -6.49 -21.86
C ASP A 198 11.98 -6.31 -20.35
N ASP A 199 11.63 -7.32 -19.54
CA ASP A 199 11.93 -7.41 -18.11
C ASP A 199 11.50 -6.16 -17.30
N PHE A 200 10.20 -5.83 -17.35
CA PHE A 200 9.62 -4.70 -16.64
C PHE A 200 8.94 -5.15 -15.33
N TRP A 201 9.27 -4.49 -14.21
CA TRP A 201 8.78 -4.84 -12.88
C TRP A 201 8.00 -3.71 -12.21
N SER A 202 6.94 -4.08 -11.52
CA SER A 202 6.23 -3.24 -10.55
C SER A 202 6.58 -3.71 -9.15
N ILE A 203 7.07 -2.81 -8.30
CA ILE A 203 7.46 -3.06 -6.91
C ILE A 203 6.59 -2.21 -6.01
N ASN A 204 5.65 -2.87 -5.34
CA ASN A 204 4.68 -2.23 -4.47
C ASN A 204 4.98 -2.55 -3.00
N THR A 205 4.90 -1.56 -2.13
CA THR A 205 5.08 -1.76 -0.69
C THR A 205 4.11 -0.93 0.14
N HIS A 206 3.91 -1.35 1.39
CA HIS A 206 3.31 -0.54 2.44
C HIS A 206 4.11 -0.79 3.71
N LEU A 207 4.92 0.19 4.10
CA LEU A 207 5.91 0.08 5.18
C LEU A 207 5.28 0.31 6.57
N GLU A 208 6.07 0.05 7.60
CA GLU A 208 5.64 0.22 8.99
C GLU A 208 5.39 1.70 9.33
N ALA A 209 4.24 1.97 9.98
CA ALA A 209 3.83 3.33 10.32
C ALA A 209 4.41 3.80 11.68
N PHE A 210 4.33 2.95 12.73
CA PHE A 210 4.46 3.38 14.13
C PHE A 210 5.68 2.77 14.85
N SER A 211 6.77 2.46 14.14
CA SER A 211 7.94 1.87 14.77
C SER A 211 8.92 2.94 15.28
N GLU A 212 9.29 2.84 16.57
CA GLU A 212 10.39 3.64 17.16
C GLU A 212 11.68 2.81 17.34
N ASP A 213 11.67 1.54 16.91
CA ASP A 213 12.74 0.55 17.13
C ASP A 213 13.67 0.36 15.92
N GLY A 214 13.56 1.21 14.90
CA GLY A 214 14.32 1.14 13.65
C GLY A 214 13.80 0.10 12.65
N THR A 215 12.62 -0.48 12.88
CA THR A 215 12.00 -1.44 11.95
C THR A 215 11.72 -0.80 10.60
N LYS A 216 11.16 0.42 10.55
CA LYS A 216 10.88 1.15 9.32
C LYS A 216 12.16 1.37 8.49
N GLN A 217 13.23 1.88 9.11
CA GLN A 217 14.52 2.05 8.44
C GLN A 217 15.07 0.72 7.87
N THR A 218 14.91 -0.38 8.63
CA THR A 218 15.32 -1.71 8.16
C THR A 218 14.47 -2.17 6.97
N GLN A 219 13.17 -1.88 6.98
CA GLN A 219 12.26 -2.22 5.86
C GLN A 219 12.62 -1.44 4.60
N ILE A 220 12.95 -0.14 4.74
CA ILE A 220 13.42 0.70 3.61
C ILE A 220 14.73 0.12 3.05
N GLY A 221 15.70 -0.23 3.90
CA GLY A 221 16.95 -0.83 3.46
C GLY A 221 16.76 -2.15 2.69
N ILE A 222 15.79 -2.98 3.07
CA ILE A 222 15.45 -4.21 2.31
C ILE A 222 14.80 -3.84 0.96
N LEU A 223 13.94 -2.84 0.91
CA LEU A 223 13.41 -2.35 -0.37
C LEU A 223 14.53 -1.87 -1.28
N GLU A 224 15.48 -1.08 -0.77
CA GLU A 224 16.66 -0.64 -1.52
C GLU A 224 17.49 -1.82 -2.05
N GLU A 225 17.69 -2.87 -1.24
CA GLU A 225 18.39 -4.11 -1.66
C GLU A 225 17.65 -4.81 -2.81
N GLU A 226 16.32 -4.90 -2.78
CA GLU A 226 15.50 -5.47 -3.87
C GLU A 226 15.62 -4.65 -5.16
N LEU A 227 15.52 -3.31 -5.06
CA LEU A 227 15.66 -2.42 -6.21
C LEU A 227 17.07 -2.48 -6.83
N MET A 228 18.10 -2.48 -5.99
CA MET A 228 19.51 -2.66 -6.45
C MET A 228 19.71 -3.99 -7.14
N ALA A 229 19.07 -5.07 -6.68
CA ALA A 229 19.20 -6.38 -7.31
C ALA A 229 18.56 -6.41 -8.71
N LEU A 230 17.39 -5.78 -8.88
CA LEU A 230 16.74 -5.63 -10.18
C LEU A 230 17.58 -4.77 -11.14
N ASP A 231 18.08 -3.64 -10.67
CA ASP A 231 18.94 -2.76 -11.46
C ASP A 231 20.23 -3.46 -11.92
N ALA A 232 20.88 -4.20 -11.02
CA ALA A 232 22.06 -4.98 -11.33
C ALA A 232 21.79 -6.15 -12.32
N ALA A 233 20.55 -6.65 -12.36
CA ALA A 233 20.11 -7.64 -13.35
C ALA A 233 19.80 -7.01 -14.72
N GLY A 234 19.73 -5.69 -14.81
CA GLY A 234 19.38 -4.95 -16.02
C GLY A 234 17.87 -4.87 -16.26
N ALA A 235 17.07 -5.15 -15.23
CA ALA A 235 15.61 -5.00 -15.28
C ALA A 235 15.22 -3.52 -15.19
N THR A 236 14.14 -3.15 -15.84
CA THR A 236 13.48 -1.85 -15.65
C THR A 236 12.38 -1.98 -14.64
N PHE A 237 12.24 -1.01 -13.74
CA PHE A 237 11.17 -1.08 -12.75
C PHE A 237 10.52 0.27 -12.45
N VAL A 238 9.29 0.20 -11.94
CA VAL A 238 8.62 1.24 -11.17
C VAL A 238 8.39 0.71 -9.76
N ALA A 239 8.74 1.51 -8.76
CA ALA A 239 8.56 1.17 -7.35
C ALA A 239 7.71 2.25 -6.67
N GLY A 240 6.75 1.85 -5.85
CA GLY A 240 5.92 2.81 -5.14
C GLY A 240 5.14 2.20 -3.99
N GLY A 241 4.34 3.02 -3.35
CA GLY A 241 3.52 2.61 -2.21
C GLY A 241 3.41 3.68 -1.15
N ASP A 242 2.82 3.27 -0.04
CA ASP A 242 2.79 4.03 1.20
C ASP A 242 4.03 3.68 2.03
N PHE A 243 4.97 4.62 2.11
CA PHE A 243 6.24 4.40 2.81
C PHE A 243 6.18 4.80 4.29
N ASN A 244 5.10 5.44 4.70
CA ASN A 244 4.93 5.92 6.08
C ASN A 244 6.13 6.71 6.61
N SER A 245 6.85 7.42 5.75
CA SER A 245 8.02 8.25 6.05
C SER A 245 7.92 9.55 5.30
N LEU A 246 8.39 10.62 5.92
CA LEU A 246 8.40 11.95 5.30
C LEU A 246 9.71 12.16 4.52
N PRO A 247 9.67 12.92 3.41
CA PRO A 247 10.88 13.31 2.71
C PRO A 247 11.72 14.28 3.56
N ARG A 248 13.00 14.40 3.25
CA ARG A 248 13.83 15.50 3.75
C ARG A 248 13.19 16.84 3.41
N ASP A 249 13.36 17.83 4.28
CA ASP A 249 12.80 19.18 4.14
C ASP A 249 11.25 19.26 4.34
N SER A 250 10.64 18.25 4.96
CA SER A 250 9.27 18.35 5.43
C SER A 250 9.13 19.44 6.50
N GLU A 251 8.17 20.36 6.32
CA GLU A 251 7.98 21.50 7.21
C GLU A 251 7.47 21.09 8.61
N GLN A 252 6.74 19.99 8.71
CA GLN A 252 6.20 19.44 9.95
C GLN A 252 6.58 17.97 10.09
N LEU A 253 7.06 17.57 11.28
CA LEU A 253 7.50 16.19 11.57
C LEU A 253 6.70 15.54 12.72
N SER A 254 5.88 16.29 13.45
CA SER A 254 5.08 15.81 14.58
C SER A 254 3.91 16.74 14.89
N ASP A 255 3.10 16.35 15.87
CA ASP A 255 1.97 17.13 16.37
C ASP A 255 0.93 17.45 15.29
N PHE A 256 0.63 16.44 14.44
CA PHE A 256 -0.42 16.54 13.45
C PHE A 256 -1.80 16.57 14.14
N ALA A 257 -2.72 17.40 13.64
CA ALA A 257 -4.01 17.65 14.27
C ALA A 257 -4.98 16.44 14.25
N ASP A 258 -4.68 15.46 13.41
CA ASP A 258 -5.45 14.23 13.22
C ASP A 258 -5.09 13.10 14.20
N GLU A 259 -4.14 13.34 15.11
CA GLU A 259 -3.70 12.34 16.07
C GLU A 259 -4.79 11.97 17.08
N CYS A 260 -4.89 10.67 17.32
CA CYS A 260 -5.85 10.08 18.22
C CYS A 260 -5.27 9.96 19.63
N ASP A 261 -5.46 10.99 20.46
CA ASP A 261 -4.90 11.08 21.81
C ASP A 261 -5.18 9.82 22.67
N GLY A 262 -4.16 9.11 23.04
CA GLY A 262 -4.13 8.10 24.11
C GLY A 262 -4.50 6.66 23.70
N LEU A 263 -4.90 6.37 22.48
CA LEU A 263 -5.12 5.01 21.98
C LEU A 263 -3.99 4.48 21.12
N PHE A 264 -3.38 5.33 20.31
CA PHE A 264 -2.22 5.01 19.49
C PHE A 264 -1.11 6.02 19.75
N LYS A 265 0.14 5.66 19.40
CA LYS A 265 1.22 6.64 19.36
C LYS A 265 0.90 7.62 18.24
N GLY A 266 1.01 8.90 18.50
CA GLY A 266 0.89 9.93 17.49
C GLY A 266 1.98 9.76 16.43
N ASP A 267 1.68 10.17 15.21
CA ASP A 267 2.63 10.13 14.11
C ASP A 267 3.77 11.10 14.36
N SER A 268 4.95 10.59 14.67
CA SER A 268 6.17 11.37 14.80
C SER A 268 7.24 10.82 13.87
N TYR A 269 7.71 11.69 12.98
CA TYR A 269 8.76 11.39 12.01
C TYR A 269 10.09 12.04 12.40
N VAL A 270 10.18 12.56 13.62
CA VAL A 270 11.41 13.17 14.16
C VAL A 270 12.51 12.10 14.26
N GLY A 271 13.62 12.33 13.56
CA GLY A 271 14.74 11.41 13.47
C GLY A 271 14.62 10.40 12.31
N GLU A 272 13.65 10.57 11.43
CA GLU A 272 13.45 9.76 10.21
C GLU A 272 13.78 10.54 8.91
N GLU A 273 14.23 11.79 9.03
CA GLU A 273 14.35 12.75 7.93
C GLU A 273 15.33 12.32 6.82
N ASP A 274 16.18 11.32 7.08
CA ASP A 274 17.15 10.77 6.12
C ASP A 274 16.79 9.36 5.63
N PHE A 275 15.66 8.79 6.04
CA PHE A 275 15.31 7.41 5.71
C PHE A 275 15.13 7.17 4.21
N LEU A 276 14.67 8.17 3.47
CA LEU A 276 14.41 8.08 2.04
C LEU A 276 15.54 8.62 1.16
N ASP A 277 16.62 9.14 1.76
CA ASP A 277 17.71 9.81 1.03
C ASP A 277 18.33 8.96 -0.08
N THR A 278 18.57 7.66 0.19
CA THR A 278 19.14 6.74 -0.79
C THR A 278 18.20 6.58 -1.99
N LEU A 279 16.90 6.43 -1.77
CA LEU A 279 15.91 6.30 -2.84
C LEU A 279 15.88 7.55 -3.73
N PHE A 280 15.89 8.74 -3.12
CA PHE A 280 15.93 10.01 -3.86
C PHE A 280 17.27 10.26 -4.58
N SER A 281 18.39 9.71 -4.08
CA SER A 281 19.70 9.88 -4.70
C SER A 281 19.96 8.92 -5.84
N ASP A 282 19.47 7.68 -5.74
CA ASP A 282 19.83 6.59 -6.62
C ASP A 282 18.79 6.35 -7.72
N TYR A 283 17.56 6.80 -7.51
CA TYR A 283 16.44 6.60 -8.43
C TYR A 283 15.72 7.90 -8.79
N SER A 284 15.10 7.93 -9.97
CA SER A 284 14.20 9.02 -10.36
C SER A 284 12.93 8.98 -9.54
N SER A 285 12.65 10.05 -8.80
CA SER A 285 11.39 10.25 -8.09
C SER A 285 10.37 10.98 -8.98
N ALA A 286 9.10 10.56 -8.94
CA ALA A 286 8.00 11.30 -9.58
C ALA A 286 7.74 12.66 -8.91
N MET A 287 8.13 12.79 -7.66
CA MET A 287 8.16 14.04 -6.89
C MET A 287 9.59 14.59 -6.88
N PRO A 288 9.91 15.67 -7.61
CA PRO A 288 11.23 16.27 -7.56
C PRO A 288 11.54 16.84 -6.16
N ALA A 289 12.71 16.50 -5.61
CA ALA A 289 13.08 16.90 -4.24
C ALA A 289 13.21 18.42 -4.08
N ASP A 290 13.62 19.13 -5.13
CA ASP A 290 13.74 20.60 -5.11
C ASP A 290 12.37 21.28 -5.19
N GLU A 291 11.39 20.72 -5.88
CA GLU A 291 10.02 21.22 -5.86
C GLU A 291 9.37 21.01 -4.49
N TYR A 292 9.56 19.80 -3.91
CA TYR A 292 9.10 19.52 -2.55
C TYR A 292 9.67 20.45 -1.51
N SER A 293 10.99 20.69 -1.55
CA SER A 293 11.68 21.61 -0.64
C SER A 293 11.20 23.07 -0.79
N ALA A 294 10.71 23.44 -1.97
CA ALA A 294 10.19 24.80 -2.22
C ALA A 294 8.76 24.98 -1.70
N ASP A 295 7.91 23.95 -1.79
CA ASP A 295 6.53 23.93 -1.32
C ASP A 295 6.09 22.48 -1.12
N ASN A 296 5.84 22.07 0.13
CA ASN A 296 5.43 20.70 0.45
C ASN A 296 3.96 20.44 0.11
N ALA A 297 3.10 21.44 0.21
CA ALA A 297 1.65 21.26 0.17
C ALA A 297 1.10 20.59 -1.09
N PRO A 298 1.59 20.87 -2.32
CA PRO A 298 1.16 20.17 -3.52
C PRO A 298 1.42 18.65 -3.52
N TRP A 299 2.33 18.19 -2.67
CA TRP A 299 2.79 16.81 -2.59
C TRP A 299 2.19 16.03 -1.41
N PHE A 300 1.37 16.66 -0.58
CA PHE A 300 0.71 15.96 0.52
C PHE A 300 -0.26 14.92 -0.01
N SER A 301 -0.08 13.66 0.41
CA SER A 301 -0.89 12.54 -0.02
C SER A 301 -1.77 11.96 1.09
N PHE A 302 -1.63 12.42 2.34
CA PHE A 302 -2.38 11.90 3.48
C PHE A 302 -3.19 12.99 4.21
N SER A 303 -4.41 12.61 4.65
CA SER A 303 -5.33 13.44 5.43
C SER A 303 -6.01 12.62 6.53
N GLY A 304 -5.62 12.80 7.77
CA GLY A 304 -6.22 12.08 8.89
C GLY A 304 -7.64 12.57 9.21
N ASP A 305 -7.86 13.88 9.21
CA ASP A 305 -9.15 14.49 9.60
C ASP A 305 -10.19 14.57 8.45
N GLY A 306 -9.78 14.35 7.20
CA GLY A 306 -10.64 14.45 6.03
C GLY A 306 -11.02 15.87 5.62
N VAL A 307 -10.29 16.85 6.11
CA VAL A 307 -10.51 18.28 5.81
C VAL A 307 -9.35 18.85 4.99
N GLU A 308 -8.11 18.54 5.40
CA GLU A 308 -6.91 19.05 4.77
C GLU A 308 -5.91 17.91 4.54
N TRP A 309 -5.15 17.99 3.44
CA TRP A 309 -3.99 17.16 3.20
C TRP A 309 -2.82 17.71 4.04
N THR A 310 -2.12 16.83 4.77
CA THR A 310 -1.20 17.30 5.83
C THR A 310 0.23 16.80 5.66
N ARG A 311 0.47 15.70 4.92
CA ARG A 311 1.80 15.11 4.80
C ARG A 311 1.93 14.19 3.58
N THR A 312 3.16 13.92 3.17
CA THR A 312 3.51 13.10 2.02
C THR A 312 3.97 11.72 2.51
N LEU A 313 3.21 10.67 2.21
CA LEU A 313 3.53 9.29 2.61
C LEU A 313 3.67 8.33 1.41
N ASP A 314 3.15 8.73 0.24
CA ASP A 314 3.07 7.89 -0.96
C ASP A 314 4.05 8.37 -2.03
N TYR A 315 4.79 7.44 -2.62
CA TYR A 315 5.89 7.74 -3.54
C TYR A 315 5.88 6.84 -4.77
N LEU A 316 6.49 7.36 -5.85
CA LEU A 316 6.84 6.61 -7.05
C LEU A 316 8.30 6.85 -7.42
N PHE A 317 9.05 5.78 -7.62
CA PHE A 317 10.46 5.76 -8.04
C PHE A 317 10.66 4.87 -9.25
N THR A 318 11.71 5.12 -10.04
CA THR A 318 12.14 4.27 -11.15
C THR A 318 13.66 4.35 -11.37
N ASN A 319 14.27 3.29 -11.90
CA ASN A 319 15.66 3.32 -12.38
C ASN A 319 15.80 3.87 -13.81
N ALA A 320 14.71 4.34 -14.40
CA ALA A 320 14.66 5.02 -15.70
C ALA A 320 14.25 6.50 -15.52
N SER A 321 13.34 7.00 -16.35
CA SER A 321 12.89 8.39 -16.30
C SER A 321 11.37 8.50 -16.19
N TRP A 322 10.92 9.51 -15.50
CA TRP A 322 9.56 10.03 -15.61
C TRP A 322 9.50 11.14 -16.66
N VAL A 323 8.39 11.27 -17.35
CA VAL A 323 8.13 12.44 -18.19
C VAL A 323 8.17 13.68 -17.29
N ASP A 324 8.95 14.68 -17.68
CA ASP A 324 9.19 15.89 -16.88
C ASP A 324 7.89 16.60 -16.50
N GLY A 325 7.72 16.89 -15.21
CA GLY A 325 6.53 17.54 -14.65
C GLY A 325 5.25 16.68 -14.69
N SER A 326 5.35 15.36 -14.89
CA SER A 326 4.18 14.46 -14.93
C SER A 326 3.75 13.94 -13.57
N GLY A 327 4.58 14.13 -12.51
CA GLY A 327 4.24 13.72 -11.16
C GLY A 327 3.06 14.55 -10.61
N VAL A 328 2.02 13.88 -10.11
CA VAL A 328 0.81 14.52 -9.59
C VAL A 328 0.29 13.79 -8.36
N VAL A 329 0.00 14.52 -7.30
CA VAL A 329 -0.84 14.04 -6.19
C VAL A 329 -2.26 14.53 -6.44
N HIS A 330 -3.20 13.61 -6.59
CA HIS A 330 -4.59 13.91 -6.93
C HIS A 330 -5.38 14.33 -5.68
N GLN A 331 -5.10 15.53 -5.19
CA GLN A 331 -5.71 16.09 -3.97
C GLN A 331 -7.12 16.60 -4.19
N ASP A 332 -7.40 17.19 -5.37
CA ASP A 332 -8.55 18.01 -5.64
C ASP A 332 -9.50 17.48 -6.70
N VAL A 333 -10.72 17.97 -6.63
CA VAL A 333 -11.80 17.89 -7.62
C VAL A 333 -11.35 18.34 -9.03
N ASP A 334 -10.46 19.30 -9.12
CA ASP A 334 -9.99 19.87 -10.40
C ASP A 334 -9.15 18.89 -11.23
N GLN A 335 -8.67 17.81 -10.62
CA GLN A 335 -7.90 16.76 -11.31
C GLN A 335 -8.77 15.70 -12.03
N GLY A 336 -10.06 15.88 -12.11
CA GLY A 336 -11.00 14.96 -12.76
C GLY A 336 -12.44 15.15 -12.32
N GLY A 337 -12.69 16.06 -11.35
CA GLY A 337 -14.01 16.35 -10.83
C GLY A 337 -14.44 15.48 -9.64
N ILE A 338 -13.56 14.60 -9.13
CA ILE A 338 -13.86 13.72 -7.98
C ILE A 338 -13.04 14.14 -6.77
N GLU A 339 -13.71 14.41 -5.65
CA GLU A 339 -13.04 14.71 -4.38
C GLU A 339 -12.41 13.44 -3.79
N THR A 340 -11.12 13.21 -4.02
CA THR A 340 -10.41 12.01 -3.57
C THR A 340 -10.42 11.88 -2.05
N ILE A 341 -10.36 12.98 -1.32
CA ILE A 341 -10.41 13.03 0.15
C ILE A 341 -11.66 12.38 0.75
N GLN A 342 -12.75 12.22 -0.01
CA GLN A 342 -13.97 11.56 0.47
C GLN A 342 -13.87 10.03 0.47
N TRP A 343 -12.99 9.44 -0.35
CA TRP A 343 -12.96 8.01 -0.63
C TRP A 343 -11.79 7.27 0.02
N SER A 344 -10.73 7.99 0.42
CA SER A 344 -9.63 7.46 1.22
C SER A 344 -9.03 8.59 2.07
N ASP A 345 -8.23 8.24 3.07
CA ASP A 345 -7.34 9.15 3.79
C ASP A 345 -6.03 9.41 3.03
N HIS A 346 -5.79 8.68 1.93
CA HIS A 346 -4.72 8.97 0.99
C HIS A 346 -5.26 9.49 -0.34
N ALA A 347 -4.47 10.33 -1.00
CA ALA A 347 -4.65 10.73 -2.39
C ALA A 347 -3.85 9.83 -3.31
N PRO A 348 -4.35 9.46 -4.51
CA PRO A 348 -3.54 8.79 -5.50
C PRO A 348 -2.35 9.65 -5.91
N VAL A 349 -1.19 9.02 -6.10
CA VAL A 349 0.00 9.65 -6.69
C VAL A 349 0.25 9.00 -8.05
N SER A 350 0.33 9.81 -9.11
CA SER A 350 0.58 9.33 -10.46
C SER A 350 1.80 9.97 -11.09
N ALA A 351 2.39 9.27 -12.06
CA ALA A 351 3.39 9.81 -12.97
C ALA A 351 3.39 9.06 -14.30
N LEU A 352 3.90 9.69 -15.34
CA LEU A 352 4.09 9.09 -16.66
C LEU A 352 5.55 8.57 -16.76
N PHE A 353 5.70 7.24 -16.78
CA PHE A 353 6.97 6.59 -17.04
C PHE A 353 7.35 6.77 -18.51
N GLU A 354 8.54 7.35 -18.78
CA GLU A 354 8.99 7.65 -20.13
C GLU A 354 9.46 6.36 -20.85
N LEU A 355 8.90 6.08 -22.02
CA LEU A 355 9.33 4.97 -22.85
C LEU A 355 10.51 5.38 -23.73
N GLU A 356 11.57 4.57 -23.73
CA GLU A 356 12.63 4.76 -24.70
C GLU A 356 12.10 4.49 -26.12
N VAL A 357 12.00 5.53 -26.93
CA VAL A 357 11.64 5.38 -28.34
C VAL A 357 12.80 4.64 -29.03
N ALA A 358 12.55 3.39 -29.45
CA ALA A 358 13.53 2.66 -30.26
C ALA A 358 13.84 3.46 -31.52
N GLN A 359 15.11 3.92 -31.64
CA GLN A 359 15.61 4.69 -32.77
C GLN A 359 15.77 3.81 -34.02
#